data_4c6b07ef7b9dfad0d9c9eae8f77ff052
#
_entry.id   4c6b07ef7b9dfad0d9c9eae8f77ff052
#
_cell.length_a   1.000
_cell.length_b   1.000
_cell.length_c   1.000
_cell.angle_alpha   90.00
_cell.angle_beta   90.00
_cell.angle_gamma   90.00
#
_symmetry.space_group_name_H-M   'P 1'
#
loop_
_entity.id
_entity.type
_entity.pdbx_description
1 polymer ?
#
loop_
_entity_poly.entity_id
_entity_poly.type
_entity_poly.pdbx_seq_one_letter_code
_entity_poly.pdbx_strand_id
1 'polypeptide(L)'
;MSAPATTESEGAKVPLLTQLKAFSGIYWIANWMELVERFAYYGVRVVLPVFMVSAFEDGGPEFTHLQKGTIYAVWALVQSFVPIFTGGFADRYGYKINIAISTVLKIIGYLIMGYSIFLAETVGGGSLASLRPSGADLAYEFFFAGAMFLALGTAVFKPGLQGLIAHQMPKQYASLGWAMFYQMVNIGGFIGPLLAGYLRVLDWTYVFIACAIGIALNFIPLFFFKEPEHQNVDKSEGIDTVLINALRGLLEPRLFFFTISFAGFWLMFYQLFDILPNFIDDWIDTRMIATALGGWIGAGAVPTVNGGNLTQEWMINFNALLISFFAFAMGYLTGKVRSLNAIIIGIAVSAVAIYALGESMDGWWILAMIGLFSFGEMTASPTKMRYLASIAPPGKEGLYMGYVNFTVGIGWSIGSIIAGEMYQEGGDKIVLARRFLIDKGGQSAEMVNGLSRGEVLPFFEKVQSVDAWGLRETLWSTYEPYAMWSVFMWIGLGSMVAIMIYNKVTTAADADEGHSFNTKGHVYVRMALVPIALAFCWATWDKLFVQGKEFQDALAVSVQAVMFSLMAFVSFTRRRA
;
A
#
# COMPACT_ATOMS: atom_id res chain seq x y z
N MET A 1 -20.18 -16.71 -53.00
CA MET A 1 -18.95 -15.93 -53.21
C MET A 1 -18.31 -15.77 -51.84
N SER A 2 -17.31 -16.60 -51.56
CA SER A 2 -16.54 -16.63 -50.31
C SER A 2 -15.55 -15.48 -50.32
N ALA A 3 -15.59 -14.67 -49.25
CA ALA A 3 -14.57 -13.66 -49.00
C ALA A 3 -13.20 -14.32 -48.71
N PRO A 4 -12.11 -13.77 -49.23
CA PRO A 4 -10.80 -14.34 -49.00
C PRO A 4 -10.37 -14.11 -47.56
N ALA A 5 -9.89 -15.17 -46.91
CA ALA A 5 -9.20 -15.12 -45.64
C ALA A 5 -7.98 -14.20 -45.79
N THR A 6 -7.92 -13.15 -44.99
CA THR A 6 -6.71 -12.34 -44.80
C THR A 6 -5.64 -13.21 -44.17
N THR A 7 -4.69 -13.66 -44.96
CA THR A 7 -3.42 -14.22 -44.49
C THR A 7 -2.75 -13.20 -43.60
N GLU A 8 -2.64 -13.51 -42.30
CA GLU A 8 -1.67 -12.86 -41.42
C GLU A 8 -0.29 -13.08 -42.04
N SER A 9 0.29 -12.00 -42.57
CA SER A 9 1.67 -12.01 -43.02
C SER A 9 2.52 -12.31 -41.77
N GLU A 10 3.31 -13.39 -41.82
CA GLU A 10 4.44 -13.61 -40.93
C GLU A 10 5.42 -12.42 -41.07
N GLY A 11 5.13 -11.33 -40.37
CA GLY A 11 6.01 -10.17 -40.29
C GLY A 11 7.30 -10.59 -39.63
N ALA A 12 8.41 -10.45 -40.36
CA ALA A 12 9.75 -10.63 -39.85
C ALA A 12 9.85 -10.00 -38.43
N LYS A 13 10.20 -10.79 -37.41
CA LYS A 13 10.27 -10.34 -36.03
C LYS A 13 11.27 -9.18 -35.94
N VAL A 14 10.77 -7.97 -35.79
CA VAL A 14 11.60 -6.77 -35.68
C VAL A 14 12.52 -6.95 -34.46
N PRO A 15 13.85 -6.82 -34.60
CA PRO A 15 14.78 -6.98 -33.48
C PRO A 15 14.44 -6.06 -32.32
N LEU A 16 14.58 -6.54 -31.08
CA LEU A 16 14.23 -5.80 -29.87
C LEU A 16 14.89 -4.40 -29.83
N LEU A 17 16.16 -4.32 -30.23
CA LEU A 17 16.89 -3.04 -30.27
C LEU A 17 16.24 -2.02 -31.21
N THR A 18 15.69 -2.48 -32.35
CA THR A 18 14.97 -1.63 -33.30
C THR A 18 13.64 -1.14 -32.72
N GLN A 19 12.93 -2.01 -31.99
CA GLN A 19 11.71 -1.63 -31.29
C GLN A 19 12.00 -0.58 -30.20
N LEU A 20 13.08 -0.75 -29.41
CA LEU A 20 13.50 0.18 -28.37
C LEU A 20 13.87 1.55 -28.93
N LYS A 21 14.49 1.63 -30.10
CA LYS A 21 14.82 2.90 -30.79
C LYS A 21 13.59 3.65 -31.31
N ALA A 22 12.45 3.01 -31.41
CA ALA A 22 11.20 3.65 -31.84
C ALA A 22 10.54 4.51 -30.75
N PHE A 23 10.94 4.35 -29.49
CA PHE A 23 10.42 5.18 -28.39
C PHE A 23 11.07 6.55 -28.38
N SER A 24 10.25 7.58 -28.15
CA SER A 24 10.70 8.98 -28.11
C SER A 24 11.62 9.25 -26.91
N GLY A 25 12.44 10.30 -26.99
CA GLY A 25 13.24 10.77 -25.85
C GLY A 25 12.37 11.16 -24.65
N ILE A 26 11.17 11.70 -24.88
CA ILE A 26 10.20 12.06 -23.83
C ILE A 26 9.69 10.81 -23.11
N TYR A 27 9.47 9.70 -23.83
CA TYR A 27 9.09 8.43 -23.23
C TYR A 27 10.16 7.96 -22.20
N TRP A 28 11.44 8.02 -22.56
CA TRP A 28 12.53 7.62 -21.66
C TRP A 28 12.66 8.56 -20.46
N ILE A 29 12.50 9.86 -20.66
CA ILE A 29 12.46 10.85 -19.60
C ILE A 29 11.32 10.54 -18.62
N ALA A 30 10.12 10.25 -19.12
CA ALA A 30 8.99 9.92 -18.28
C ALA A 30 9.20 8.63 -17.47
N ASN A 31 9.83 7.61 -18.08
CA ASN A 31 10.21 6.39 -17.36
C ASN A 31 11.29 6.63 -16.28
N TRP A 32 12.26 7.52 -16.54
CA TRP A 32 13.20 7.97 -15.52
C TRP A 32 12.48 8.64 -14.35
N MET A 33 11.53 9.53 -14.64
CA MET A 33 10.75 10.21 -13.60
C MET A 33 9.94 9.24 -12.73
N GLU A 34 9.39 8.17 -13.33
CA GLU A 34 8.73 7.10 -12.57
C GLU A 34 9.72 6.34 -11.69
N LEU A 35 10.88 5.96 -12.22
CA LEU A 35 11.91 5.26 -11.45
C LEU A 35 12.31 6.06 -10.20
N VAL A 36 12.58 7.35 -10.37
CA VAL A 36 12.96 8.28 -9.28
C VAL A 36 11.82 8.44 -8.27
N GLU A 37 10.60 8.52 -8.76
CA GLU A 37 9.42 8.60 -7.90
C GLU A 37 9.22 7.32 -7.09
N ARG A 38 9.35 6.16 -7.72
CA ARG A 38 9.26 4.87 -7.03
C ARG A 38 10.37 4.67 -6.01
N PHE A 39 11.59 5.07 -6.34
CA PHE A 39 12.71 5.10 -5.41
C PHE A 39 12.36 5.88 -4.13
N ALA A 40 11.91 7.13 -4.28
CA ALA A 40 11.57 7.97 -3.14
C ALA A 40 10.36 7.44 -2.35
N TYR A 41 9.30 7.03 -3.05
CA TYR A 41 8.07 6.51 -2.43
C TYR A 41 8.31 5.25 -1.62
N TYR A 42 8.93 4.22 -2.22
CA TYR A 42 9.18 2.97 -1.52
C TYR A 42 10.30 3.07 -0.49
N GLY A 43 11.28 3.98 -0.70
CA GLY A 43 12.32 4.29 0.28
C GLY A 43 11.73 4.77 1.60
N VAL A 44 10.82 5.74 1.57
CA VAL A 44 10.12 6.19 2.79
C VAL A 44 9.13 5.13 3.26
N ARG A 45 8.29 4.59 2.37
CA ARG A 45 7.19 3.70 2.74
C ARG A 45 7.63 2.49 3.56
N VAL A 46 8.81 1.95 3.30
CA VAL A 46 9.33 0.75 3.99
C VAL A 46 9.83 1.05 5.41
N VAL A 47 10.30 2.26 5.69
CA VAL A 47 10.78 2.63 7.03
C VAL A 47 9.67 3.10 7.96
N LEU A 48 8.58 3.64 7.41
CA LEU A 48 7.50 4.24 8.17
C LEU A 48 6.91 3.35 9.27
N PRO A 49 6.64 2.04 9.06
CA PRO A 49 6.01 1.21 10.07
C PRO A 49 6.80 1.14 11.37
N VAL A 50 8.12 1.10 11.27
CA VAL A 50 9.02 1.04 12.43
C VAL A 50 9.27 2.44 12.97
N PHE A 51 9.60 3.42 12.10
CA PHE A 51 9.84 4.80 12.51
C PHE A 51 8.73 5.38 13.38
N MET A 52 7.47 5.24 12.92
CA MET A 52 6.32 5.83 13.61
C MET A 52 6.14 5.35 15.05
N VAL A 53 6.53 4.12 15.35
CA VAL A 53 6.34 3.53 16.67
C VAL A 53 7.64 3.41 17.49
N SER A 54 8.79 3.73 16.89
CA SER A 54 10.08 3.70 17.59
C SER A 54 10.08 4.64 18.79
N ALA A 55 10.81 4.22 19.82
CA ALA A 55 10.99 5.00 21.03
C ALA A 55 11.61 6.38 20.74
N PHE A 56 11.31 7.34 21.58
CA PHE A 56 11.86 8.69 21.45
C PHE A 56 13.39 8.70 21.61
N GLU A 57 13.90 7.83 22.47
CA GLU A 57 15.34 7.62 22.67
C GLU A 57 16.03 7.09 21.41
N ASP A 58 15.30 6.40 20.54
CA ASP A 58 15.77 5.88 19.24
C ASP A 58 15.47 6.85 18.07
N GLY A 59 15.08 8.09 18.39
CA GLY A 59 14.77 9.13 17.40
C GLY A 59 13.41 8.98 16.71
N GLY A 60 12.53 8.11 17.21
CA GLY A 60 11.17 7.94 16.73
C GLY A 60 10.15 8.84 17.41
N PRO A 61 8.97 9.06 16.80
CA PRO A 61 7.92 9.89 17.39
C PRO A 61 7.03 9.16 18.40
N GLU A 62 7.23 7.88 18.67
CA GLU A 62 6.44 7.03 19.58
C GLU A 62 4.92 7.06 19.32
N PHE A 63 4.50 7.00 18.08
CA PHE A 63 3.07 6.86 17.80
C PHE A 63 2.56 5.48 18.20
N THR A 64 1.29 5.42 18.54
CA THR A 64 0.62 4.14 18.75
C THR A 64 0.41 3.42 17.41
N HIS A 65 0.23 2.09 17.43
CA HIS A 65 -0.13 1.37 16.22
C HIS A 65 -1.53 1.75 15.70
N LEU A 66 -2.42 2.25 16.56
CA LEU A 66 -3.71 2.83 16.15
C LEU A 66 -3.51 4.11 15.33
N GLN A 67 -2.66 5.03 15.80
CA GLN A 67 -2.31 6.26 15.09
C GLN A 67 -1.67 5.93 13.73
N LYS A 68 -0.72 4.99 13.71
CA LYS A 68 -0.12 4.46 12.47
C LYS A 68 -1.19 3.90 11.52
N GLY A 69 -2.10 3.07 12.03
CA GLY A 69 -3.22 2.50 11.26
C GLY A 69 -4.13 3.57 10.67
N THR A 70 -4.42 4.63 11.43
CA THR A 70 -5.21 5.78 10.97
C THR A 70 -4.53 6.54 9.84
N ILE A 71 -3.23 6.83 9.96
CA ILE A 71 -2.44 7.47 8.89
C ILE A 71 -2.54 6.65 7.60
N TYR A 72 -2.27 5.35 7.66
CA TYR A 72 -2.31 4.49 6.48
C TYR A 72 -3.70 4.33 5.90
N ALA A 73 -4.73 4.25 6.73
CA ALA A 73 -6.10 4.12 6.27
C ALA A 73 -6.55 5.34 5.48
N VAL A 74 -6.27 6.56 5.98
CA VAL A 74 -6.63 7.79 5.26
C VAL A 74 -5.75 7.97 4.03
N TRP A 75 -4.43 7.68 4.13
CA TRP A 75 -3.52 7.68 2.99
C TRP A 75 -4.02 6.78 1.86
N ALA A 76 -4.42 5.54 2.17
CA ALA A 76 -4.94 4.58 1.20
C ALA A 76 -6.14 5.13 0.42
N LEU A 77 -7.07 5.77 1.14
CA LEU A 77 -8.25 6.38 0.52
C LEU A 77 -7.87 7.57 -0.37
N VAL A 78 -7.05 8.50 0.12
CA VAL A 78 -6.58 9.65 -0.66
C VAL A 78 -5.88 9.18 -1.93
N GLN A 79 -4.92 8.26 -1.81
CA GLN A 79 -4.13 7.79 -2.95
C GLN A 79 -4.95 7.00 -3.97
N SER A 80 -6.07 6.39 -3.57
CA SER A 80 -6.88 5.55 -4.44
C SER A 80 -8.07 6.29 -5.08
N PHE A 81 -8.64 7.25 -4.37
CA PHE A 81 -9.84 7.96 -4.83
C PHE A 81 -9.53 9.29 -5.52
N VAL A 82 -8.55 10.04 -5.04
CA VAL A 82 -8.18 11.35 -5.63
C VAL A 82 -7.74 11.26 -7.10
N PRO A 83 -7.07 10.19 -7.59
CA PRO A 83 -6.71 10.08 -9.01
C PRO A 83 -7.89 10.19 -9.98
N ILE A 84 -9.12 9.90 -9.55
CA ILE A 84 -10.33 10.08 -10.37
C ILE A 84 -10.50 11.55 -10.78
N PHE A 85 -10.18 12.46 -9.86
CA PHE A 85 -10.30 13.90 -10.09
C PHE A 85 -9.07 14.45 -10.84
N THR A 86 -7.89 13.94 -10.47
CA THR A 86 -6.62 14.48 -10.96
C THR A 86 -6.27 14.00 -12.37
N GLY A 87 -6.87 12.90 -12.85
CA GLY A 87 -6.76 12.48 -14.24
C GLY A 87 -7.27 13.56 -15.21
N GLY A 88 -8.47 14.08 -14.98
CA GLY A 88 -9.01 15.20 -15.76
C GLY A 88 -8.24 16.51 -15.60
N PHE A 89 -7.54 16.70 -14.50
CA PHE A 89 -6.67 17.87 -14.28
C PHE A 89 -5.43 17.82 -15.18
N ALA A 90 -4.77 16.68 -15.29
CA ALA A 90 -3.62 16.49 -16.16
C ALA A 90 -3.97 16.74 -17.64
N ASP A 91 -5.13 16.29 -18.09
CA ASP A 91 -5.63 16.49 -19.45
C ASP A 91 -5.98 17.97 -19.74
N ARG A 92 -6.39 18.74 -18.71
CA ARG A 92 -6.79 20.16 -18.87
C ARG A 92 -5.62 21.14 -18.81
N TYR A 93 -4.68 20.90 -17.87
CA TYR A 93 -3.62 21.87 -17.53
C TYR A 93 -2.24 21.45 -17.99
N GLY A 94 -2.10 20.22 -18.49
CA GLY A 94 -0.86 19.68 -19.01
C GLY A 94 -0.11 18.79 -18.03
N TYR A 95 0.68 17.89 -18.60
CA TYR A 95 1.44 16.90 -17.85
C TYR A 95 2.58 17.52 -17.03
N LYS A 96 3.26 18.55 -17.58
CA LYS A 96 4.38 19.22 -16.89
C LYS A 96 3.94 19.89 -15.58
N ILE A 97 2.86 20.66 -15.62
CA ILE A 97 2.31 21.35 -14.45
C ILE A 97 1.86 20.33 -13.42
N ASN A 98 1.17 19.29 -13.86
CA ASN A 98 0.71 18.21 -13.01
C ASN A 98 1.87 17.52 -12.27
N ILE A 99 2.94 17.15 -12.98
CA ILE A 99 4.14 16.52 -12.41
C ILE A 99 4.86 17.50 -11.47
N ALA A 100 4.98 18.78 -11.83
CA ALA A 100 5.63 19.79 -10.99
C ALA A 100 4.89 19.97 -9.65
N ILE A 101 3.57 20.15 -9.67
CA ILE A 101 2.74 20.27 -8.45
C ILE A 101 2.90 19.02 -7.59
N SER A 102 2.80 17.84 -8.19
CA SER A 102 3.00 16.59 -7.48
C SER A 102 4.36 16.50 -6.80
N THR A 103 5.43 16.89 -7.51
CA THR A 103 6.79 16.87 -6.97
C THR A 103 6.94 17.81 -5.78
N VAL A 104 6.38 19.03 -5.86
CA VAL A 104 6.36 19.99 -4.73
C VAL A 104 5.63 19.41 -3.53
N LEU A 105 4.41 18.86 -3.73
CA LEU A 105 3.63 18.26 -2.65
C LEU A 105 4.38 17.13 -1.96
N LYS A 106 5.09 16.29 -2.72
CA LYS A 106 5.88 15.18 -2.16
C LYS A 106 7.08 15.65 -1.38
N ILE A 107 7.82 16.66 -1.89
CA ILE A 107 8.95 17.23 -1.15
C ILE A 107 8.48 17.78 0.19
N ILE A 108 7.39 18.57 0.19
CA ILE A 108 6.79 19.10 1.42
C ILE A 108 6.41 17.95 2.35
N GLY A 109 5.75 16.90 1.82
CA GLY A 109 5.35 15.74 2.59
C GLY A 109 6.53 15.02 3.25
N TYR A 110 7.60 14.72 2.49
CA TYR A 110 8.80 14.09 3.04
C TYR A 110 9.46 14.94 4.13
N LEU A 111 9.61 16.25 3.91
CA LEU A 111 10.25 17.13 4.89
C LEU A 111 9.40 17.27 6.16
N ILE A 112 8.09 17.47 6.06
CA ILE A 112 7.22 17.57 7.23
C ILE A 112 7.23 16.25 8.03
N MET A 113 7.17 15.09 7.38
CA MET A 113 7.26 13.80 8.07
C MET A 113 8.60 13.62 8.77
N GLY A 114 9.71 13.88 8.06
CA GLY A 114 11.06 13.70 8.61
C GLY A 114 11.41 14.66 9.74
N TYR A 115 10.81 15.84 9.76
CA TYR A 115 11.02 16.85 10.79
C TYR A 115 9.82 17.03 11.73
N SER A 116 8.90 16.08 11.80
CA SER A 116 7.66 16.21 12.59
C SER A 116 7.92 16.44 14.08
N ILE A 117 8.92 15.78 14.65
CA ILE A 117 9.35 15.97 16.05
C ILE A 117 9.89 17.39 16.24
N PHE A 118 10.83 17.82 15.41
CA PHE A 118 11.43 19.16 15.46
C PHE A 118 10.37 20.26 15.32
N LEU A 119 9.42 20.09 14.39
CA LEU A 119 8.31 21.04 14.21
C LEU A 119 7.40 21.10 15.44
N ALA A 120 7.09 19.94 16.03
CA ALA A 120 6.29 19.88 17.25
C ALA A 120 6.97 20.59 18.42
N GLU A 121 8.24 20.33 18.65
CA GLU A 121 9.03 20.96 19.72
C GLU A 121 9.19 22.47 19.50
N THR A 122 9.42 22.90 18.25
CA THR A 122 9.56 24.32 17.91
C THR A 122 8.26 25.08 18.11
N VAL A 123 7.13 24.54 17.65
CA VAL A 123 5.81 25.17 17.77
C VAL A 123 5.27 25.08 19.20
N GLY A 124 5.48 23.94 19.86
CA GLY A 124 5.02 23.68 21.22
C GLY A 124 5.87 24.36 22.31
N GLY A 125 7.09 24.79 21.97
CA GLY A 125 7.99 25.49 22.89
C GLY A 125 8.60 24.61 23.97
N GLY A 126 8.70 23.28 23.74
CA GLY A 126 9.27 22.32 24.70
C GLY A 126 9.63 21.00 24.05
N SER A 127 10.27 20.09 24.81
CA SER A 127 10.54 18.74 24.32
C SER A 127 9.26 17.95 24.11
N LEU A 128 9.25 17.01 23.16
CA LEU A 128 8.08 16.17 22.85
C LEU A 128 7.55 15.45 24.11
N ALA A 129 8.45 14.94 24.96
CA ALA A 129 8.09 14.32 26.23
C ALA A 129 7.33 15.27 27.19
N SER A 130 7.65 16.58 27.18
CA SER A 130 6.96 17.57 27.99
C SER A 130 5.65 18.08 27.41
N LEU A 131 5.49 17.97 26.09
CA LEU A 131 4.31 18.44 25.35
C LEU A 131 3.14 17.45 25.40
N ARG A 132 3.42 16.14 25.38
CA ARG A 132 2.38 15.09 25.33
C ARG A 132 1.38 15.09 26.50
N PRO A 133 1.77 15.34 27.77
CA PRO A 133 0.80 15.41 28.88
C PRO A 133 -0.20 16.55 28.75
N SER A 134 0.05 17.57 27.91
CA SER A 134 -0.85 18.71 27.72
C SER A 134 -1.98 18.47 26.69
N GLY A 135 -2.07 17.28 26.09
CA GLY A 135 -3.24 16.82 25.32
C GLY A 135 -3.16 16.99 23.81
N ALA A 136 -2.16 17.68 23.26
CA ALA A 136 -2.00 17.81 21.80
C ALA A 136 -0.74 17.07 21.34
N ASP A 137 -0.91 16.01 20.54
CA ASP A 137 0.23 15.35 19.91
C ASP A 137 0.60 16.06 18.59
N LEU A 138 1.26 17.22 18.74
CA LEU A 138 1.68 18.03 17.59
C LEU A 138 2.59 17.26 16.61
N ALA A 139 3.40 16.32 17.10
CA ALA A 139 4.24 15.50 16.23
C ALA A 139 3.39 14.60 15.34
N TYR A 140 2.32 14.01 15.87
CA TYR A 140 1.36 13.24 15.11
C TYR A 140 0.63 14.10 14.07
N GLU A 141 0.19 15.29 14.46
CA GLU A 141 -0.52 16.21 13.56
C GLU A 141 0.35 16.64 12.38
N PHE A 142 1.61 17.05 12.64
CA PHE A 142 2.56 17.37 11.57
C PHE A 142 2.86 16.16 10.70
N PHE A 143 3.11 15.00 11.29
CA PHE A 143 3.40 13.80 10.54
C PHE A 143 2.21 13.39 9.66
N PHE A 144 0.99 13.42 10.20
CA PHE A 144 -0.24 13.15 9.47
C PHE A 144 -0.41 14.12 8.29
N ALA A 145 -0.21 15.42 8.50
CA ALA A 145 -0.26 16.41 7.43
C ALA A 145 0.78 16.10 6.35
N GLY A 146 2.02 15.81 6.72
CA GLY A 146 3.09 15.41 5.79
C GLY A 146 2.72 14.16 4.97
N ALA A 147 2.17 13.15 5.63
CA ALA A 147 1.68 11.93 4.98
C ALA A 147 0.55 12.23 3.97
N MET A 148 -0.37 13.15 4.30
CA MET A 148 -1.44 13.59 3.38
C MET A 148 -0.89 14.37 2.19
N PHE A 149 0.12 15.23 2.37
CA PHE A 149 0.81 15.88 1.26
C PHE A 149 1.46 14.86 0.31
N LEU A 150 2.10 13.83 0.86
CA LEU A 150 2.69 12.75 0.06
C LEU A 150 1.62 11.93 -0.67
N ALA A 151 0.52 11.58 0.00
CA ALA A 151 -0.61 10.86 -0.59
C ALA A 151 -1.24 11.63 -1.75
N LEU A 152 -1.51 12.94 -1.56
CA LEU A 152 -2.03 13.83 -2.59
C LEU A 152 -1.03 13.97 -3.74
N GLY A 153 0.25 14.18 -3.45
CA GLY A 153 1.29 14.24 -4.46
C GLY A 153 1.33 12.98 -5.32
N THR A 154 1.22 11.80 -4.72
CA THR A 154 1.17 10.53 -5.45
C THR A 154 -0.11 10.39 -6.29
N ALA A 155 -1.24 10.83 -5.76
CA ALA A 155 -2.53 10.80 -6.46
C ALA A 155 -2.56 11.72 -7.69
N VAL A 156 -1.86 12.85 -7.62
CA VAL A 156 -1.71 13.79 -8.74
C VAL A 156 -0.69 13.28 -9.77
N PHE A 157 0.42 12.70 -9.31
CA PHE A 157 1.53 12.27 -10.16
C PHE A 157 1.13 11.18 -11.17
N LYS A 158 0.49 10.13 -10.67
CA LYS A 158 0.22 8.91 -11.47
C LYS A 158 -0.55 9.17 -12.76
N PRO A 159 -1.72 9.84 -12.74
CA PRO A 159 -2.46 10.10 -13.98
C PRO A 159 -1.67 10.95 -14.97
N GLY A 160 -0.96 11.99 -14.47
CA GLY A 160 -0.16 12.87 -15.31
C GLY A 160 0.99 12.15 -16.01
N LEU A 161 1.77 11.37 -15.26
CA LEU A 161 2.92 10.68 -15.84
C LEU A 161 2.51 9.51 -16.72
N GLN A 162 1.54 8.69 -16.29
CA GLN A 162 1.05 7.56 -17.10
C GLN A 162 0.37 8.05 -18.38
N GLY A 163 -0.35 9.17 -18.32
CA GLY A 163 -0.90 9.84 -19.50
C GLY A 163 0.19 10.28 -20.47
N LEU A 164 1.25 10.92 -19.98
CA LEU A 164 2.41 11.30 -20.78
C LEU A 164 3.07 10.09 -21.44
N ILE A 165 3.32 9.01 -20.70
CA ILE A 165 3.90 7.77 -21.22
C ILE A 165 3.02 7.16 -22.31
N ALA A 166 1.72 7.03 -22.07
CA ALA A 166 0.77 6.49 -23.02
C ALA A 166 0.73 7.30 -24.33
N HIS A 167 0.78 8.64 -24.22
CA HIS A 167 0.80 9.55 -25.37
C HIS A 167 2.08 9.44 -26.21
N GLN A 168 3.21 9.17 -25.56
CA GLN A 168 4.52 9.07 -26.21
C GLN A 168 4.88 7.67 -26.72
N MET A 169 4.00 6.70 -26.53
CA MET A 169 4.24 5.30 -26.83
C MET A 169 3.77 4.95 -28.24
N PRO A 170 4.63 4.35 -29.09
CA PRO A 170 4.20 3.84 -30.39
C PRO A 170 3.14 2.74 -30.21
N LYS A 171 1.96 2.90 -30.84
CA LYS A 171 0.84 1.97 -30.69
C LYS A 171 1.21 0.52 -30.97
N GLN A 172 2.03 0.27 -32.00
CA GLN A 172 2.52 -1.07 -32.38
C GLN A 172 3.43 -1.72 -31.32
N TYR A 173 4.06 -0.95 -30.44
CA TYR A 173 4.96 -1.44 -29.38
C TYR A 173 4.44 -1.15 -27.97
N ALA A 174 3.15 -0.88 -27.82
CA ALA A 174 2.55 -0.50 -26.54
C ALA A 174 2.77 -1.58 -25.46
N SER A 175 2.70 -2.86 -25.82
CA SER A 175 2.97 -3.95 -24.88
C SER A 175 4.40 -3.91 -24.31
N LEU A 176 5.40 -3.68 -25.18
CA LEU A 176 6.80 -3.52 -24.76
C LEU A 176 6.97 -2.26 -23.91
N GLY A 177 6.33 -1.15 -24.30
CA GLY A 177 6.40 0.10 -23.55
C GLY A 177 5.87 -0.04 -22.13
N TRP A 178 4.72 -0.64 -21.94
CA TRP A 178 4.18 -0.88 -20.60
C TRP A 178 5.01 -1.88 -19.77
N ALA A 179 5.61 -2.89 -20.43
CA ALA A 179 6.52 -3.81 -19.75
C ALA A 179 7.78 -3.09 -19.24
N MET A 180 8.34 -2.16 -20.02
CA MET A 180 9.48 -1.34 -19.61
C MET A 180 9.12 -0.36 -18.49
N PHE A 181 7.97 0.29 -18.58
CA PHE A 181 7.45 1.11 -17.49
C PHE A 181 7.37 0.31 -16.18
N TYR A 182 6.77 -0.88 -16.24
CA TYR A 182 6.66 -1.76 -15.07
C TYR A 182 8.04 -2.15 -14.51
N GLN A 183 9.02 -2.38 -15.39
CA GLN A 183 10.39 -2.67 -14.95
C GLN A 183 11.03 -1.46 -14.24
N MET A 184 10.81 -0.23 -14.71
CA MET A 184 11.31 0.98 -14.04
C MET A 184 10.68 1.17 -12.66
N VAL A 185 9.39 0.88 -12.52
CA VAL A 185 8.69 0.83 -11.22
C VAL A 185 9.40 -0.11 -10.25
N ASN A 186 9.71 -1.33 -10.68
CA ASN A 186 10.35 -2.34 -9.83
C ASN A 186 11.81 -2.00 -9.49
N ILE A 187 12.56 -1.46 -10.44
CA ILE A 187 13.94 -1.03 -10.18
C ILE A 187 13.96 0.09 -9.12
N GLY A 188 13.13 1.12 -9.28
CA GLY A 188 13.00 2.19 -8.29
C GLY A 188 12.55 1.65 -6.93
N GLY A 189 11.53 0.77 -6.94
CA GLY A 189 11.00 0.11 -5.74
C GLY A 189 11.99 -0.81 -5.04
N PHE A 190 12.99 -1.33 -5.74
CA PHE A 190 14.06 -2.14 -5.16
C PHE A 190 15.20 -1.29 -4.58
N ILE A 191 15.66 -0.27 -5.32
CA ILE A 191 16.81 0.55 -4.89
C ILE A 191 16.44 1.42 -3.70
N GLY A 192 15.21 1.98 -3.65
CA GLY A 192 14.75 2.85 -2.56
C GLY A 192 14.89 2.22 -1.17
N PRO A 193 14.26 1.07 -0.91
CA PRO A 193 14.38 0.36 0.37
C PRO A 193 15.80 -0.07 0.74
N LEU A 194 16.63 -0.44 -0.25
CA LEU A 194 18.04 -0.76 0.03
C LEU A 194 18.78 0.43 0.62
N LEU A 195 18.64 1.60 0.01
CA LEU A 195 19.26 2.81 0.52
C LEU A 195 18.63 3.24 1.84
N ALA A 196 17.31 3.15 1.97
CA ALA A 196 16.58 3.52 3.18
C ALA A 196 17.02 2.71 4.40
N GLY A 197 17.17 1.38 4.25
CA GLY A 197 17.68 0.50 5.31
C GLY A 197 19.09 0.87 5.77
N TYR A 198 19.93 1.37 4.87
CA TYR A 198 21.27 1.85 5.20
C TYR A 198 21.23 3.21 5.91
N LEU A 199 20.42 4.16 5.41
CA LEU A 199 20.35 5.51 5.94
C LEU A 199 19.69 5.56 7.34
N ARG A 200 18.68 4.70 7.61
CA ARG A 200 18.02 4.70 8.91
C ARG A 200 18.95 4.30 10.07
N VAL A 201 19.96 3.47 9.79
CA VAL A 201 20.97 3.09 10.80
C VAL A 201 21.83 4.27 11.20
N LEU A 202 21.97 5.28 10.33
CA LEU A 202 22.68 6.52 10.61
C LEU A 202 21.77 7.52 11.32
N ASP A 203 20.62 7.81 10.75
CA ASP A 203 19.59 8.69 11.30
C ASP A 203 18.31 8.55 10.45
N TRP A 204 17.14 8.52 11.10
CA TRP A 204 15.85 8.44 10.41
C TRP A 204 15.62 9.60 9.45
N THR A 205 16.04 10.81 9.82
CA THR A 205 15.86 12.03 9.03
C THR A 205 16.55 11.93 7.67
N TYR A 206 17.68 11.22 7.59
CA TYR A 206 18.41 11.03 6.33
C TYR A 206 17.60 10.28 5.28
N VAL A 207 16.72 9.37 5.68
CA VAL A 207 15.82 8.68 4.75
C VAL A 207 14.87 9.67 4.09
N PHE A 208 14.22 10.51 4.89
CA PHE A 208 13.28 11.51 4.38
C PHE A 208 13.96 12.56 3.50
N ILE A 209 15.15 13.03 3.89
CA ILE A 209 15.94 13.98 3.10
C ILE A 209 16.36 13.34 1.77
N ALA A 210 16.88 12.11 1.78
CA ALA A 210 17.29 11.42 0.56
C ALA A 210 16.11 11.21 -0.40
N CYS A 211 14.93 10.91 0.12
CA CYS A 211 13.71 10.78 -0.69
C CYS A 211 13.23 12.15 -1.23
N ALA A 212 13.32 13.22 -0.42
CA ALA A 212 13.00 14.57 -0.86
C ALA A 212 13.97 15.05 -1.96
N ILE A 213 15.27 14.81 -1.81
CA ILE A 213 16.27 15.12 -2.84
C ILE A 213 16.03 14.25 -4.08
N GLY A 214 15.79 12.94 -3.88
CA GLY A 214 15.50 12.01 -4.96
C GLY A 214 14.34 12.50 -5.82
N ILE A 215 13.18 12.78 -5.22
CA ILE A 215 12.01 13.25 -6.00
C ILE A 215 12.23 14.65 -6.61
N ALA A 216 13.05 15.52 -6.00
CA ALA A 216 13.37 16.83 -6.54
C ALA A 216 14.15 16.73 -7.86
N LEU A 217 14.88 15.64 -8.11
CA LEU A 217 15.53 15.38 -9.40
C LEU A 217 14.53 15.37 -10.57
N ASN A 218 13.25 15.13 -10.31
CA ASN A 218 12.20 15.19 -11.33
C ASN A 218 11.96 16.60 -11.88
N PHE A 219 12.44 17.67 -11.22
CA PHE A 219 12.41 19.00 -11.80
C PHE A 219 13.37 19.15 -12.99
N ILE A 220 14.50 18.44 -12.99
CA ILE A 220 15.50 18.54 -14.05
C ILE A 220 14.90 18.18 -15.41
N PRO A 221 14.28 17.00 -15.61
CA PRO A 221 13.66 16.64 -16.89
C PRO A 221 12.57 17.61 -17.34
N LEU A 222 11.84 18.23 -16.42
CA LEU A 222 10.76 19.16 -16.78
C LEU A 222 11.25 20.37 -17.61
N PHE A 223 12.52 20.73 -17.53
CA PHE A 223 13.07 21.79 -18.35
C PHE A 223 13.39 21.35 -19.78
N PHE A 224 13.59 20.06 -20.04
CA PHE A 224 14.15 19.56 -21.29
C PHE A 224 13.13 19.05 -22.30
N PHE A 225 11.89 18.74 -21.91
CA PHE A 225 10.89 18.32 -22.88
C PHE A 225 9.80 19.38 -23.08
N LYS A 226 9.26 19.43 -24.31
CA LYS A 226 8.11 20.27 -24.63
C LYS A 226 6.82 19.52 -24.25
N GLU A 227 5.86 20.26 -23.73
CA GLU A 227 4.52 19.73 -23.49
C GLU A 227 3.95 19.17 -24.80
N PRO A 228 3.46 17.92 -24.84
CA PRO A 228 2.74 17.41 -26.01
C PRO A 228 1.48 18.24 -26.25
N GLU A 229 1.14 18.47 -27.54
CA GLU A 229 -0.10 19.15 -27.88
C GLU A 229 -1.30 18.36 -27.36
N HIS A 230 -2.12 19.02 -26.52
CA HIS A 230 -3.34 18.41 -26.00
C HIS A 230 -4.38 18.37 -27.10
N GLN A 231 -4.84 17.16 -27.45
CA GLN A 231 -6.06 17.05 -28.26
C GLN A 231 -7.22 17.63 -27.46
N ASN A 232 -8.09 18.40 -28.13
CA ASN A 232 -9.22 19.10 -27.52
C ASN A 232 -10.01 18.20 -26.57
N VAL A 233 -9.70 18.28 -25.28
CA VAL A 233 -10.51 17.68 -24.23
C VAL A 233 -11.71 18.59 -24.06
N ASP A 234 -12.91 17.99 -24.14
CA ASP A 234 -14.14 18.74 -23.90
C ASP A 234 -14.14 19.27 -22.47
N LYS A 235 -13.92 20.59 -22.33
CA LYS A 235 -13.84 21.28 -21.04
C LYS A 235 -15.23 21.58 -20.45
N SER A 236 -16.30 21.12 -21.09
CA SER A 236 -17.68 21.46 -20.73
C SER A 236 -18.23 20.67 -19.55
N GLU A 237 -17.71 19.47 -19.24
CA GLU A 237 -18.17 18.69 -18.09
C GLU A 237 -17.63 19.24 -16.76
N GLY A 238 -18.55 19.52 -15.83
CA GLY A 238 -18.21 19.91 -14.46
C GLY A 238 -17.51 18.78 -13.70
N ILE A 239 -16.63 19.12 -12.76
CA ILE A 239 -15.91 18.16 -11.91
C ILE A 239 -16.89 17.29 -11.10
N ASP A 240 -18.00 17.87 -10.64
CA ASP A 240 -19.09 17.18 -9.95
C ASP A 240 -19.73 16.07 -10.80
N THR A 241 -19.95 16.36 -12.08
CA THR A 241 -20.50 15.39 -13.04
C THR A 241 -19.54 14.22 -13.28
N VAL A 242 -18.27 14.51 -13.45
CA VAL A 242 -17.21 13.49 -13.61
C VAL A 242 -17.15 12.59 -12.37
N LEU A 243 -17.18 13.16 -11.16
CA LEU A 243 -17.19 12.39 -9.92
C LEU A 243 -18.41 11.47 -9.81
N ILE A 244 -19.60 12.02 -10.00
CA ILE A 244 -20.85 11.24 -9.89
C ILE A 244 -20.86 10.10 -10.92
N ASN A 245 -20.40 10.37 -12.13
CA ASN A 245 -20.31 9.35 -13.18
C ASN A 245 -19.29 8.27 -12.85
N ALA A 246 -18.14 8.63 -12.28
CA ALA A 246 -17.13 7.67 -11.82
C ALA A 246 -17.66 6.80 -10.68
N LEU A 247 -18.30 7.38 -9.67
CA LEU A 247 -18.93 6.64 -8.57
C LEU A 247 -20.07 5.72 -9.07
N ARG A 248 -20.89 6.20 -10.01
CA ARG A 248 -21.93 5.36 -10.62
C ARG A 248 -21.34 4.18 -11.41
N GLY A 249 -20.22 4.40 -12.11
CA GLY A 249 -19.52 3.33 -12.81
C GLY A 249 -19.01 2.27 -11.85
N LEU A 250 -18.45 2.68 -10.69
CA LEU A 250 -18.01 1.73 -9.66
C LEU A 250 -19.17 0.90 -9.08
N LEU A 251 -20.41 1.45 -9.10
CA LEU A 251 -21.61 0.78 -8.62
C LEU A 251 -22.26 -0.15 -9.69
N GLU A 252 -21.66 -0.29 -10.87
CA GLU A 252 -22.06 -1.34 -11.81
C GLU A 252 -21.88 -2.72 -11.14
N PRO A 253 -22.91 -3.60 -11.16
CA PRO A 253 -22.93 -4.79 -10.29
C PRO A 253 -21.71 -5.68 -10.45
N ARG A 254 -21.24 -5.94 -11.67
CA ARG A 254 -20.06 -6.78 -11.91
C ARG A 254 -18.81 -6.17 -11.31
N LEU A 255 -18.62 -4.86 -11.50
CA LEU A 255 -17.46 -4.14 -10.98
C LEU A 255 -17.51 -4.02 -9.45
N PHE A 256 -18.67 -3.68 -8.89
CA PHE A 256 -18.86 -3.53 -7.45
C PHE A 256 -18.57 -4.83 -6.70
N PHE A 257 -19.23 -5.93 -7.08
CA PHE A 257 -19.03 -7.21 -6.38
C PHE A 257 -17.62 -7.77 -6.57
N PHE A 258 -17.01 -7.58 -7.72
CA PHE A 258 -15.58 -7.89 -7.89
C PHE A 258 -14.72 -7.05 -6.96
N THR A 259 -14.94 -5.74 -6.90
CA THR A 259 -14.16 -4.80 -6.07
C THR A 259 -14.24 -5.17 -4.60
N ILE A 260 -15.43 -5.39 -4.06
CA ILE A 260 -15.59 -5.75 -2.65
C ILE A 260 -14.99 -7.15 -2.36
N SER A 261 -15.22 -8.13 -3.24
CA SER A 261 -14.66 -9.46 -3.07
C SER A 261 -13.13 -9.47 -3.10
N PHE A 262 -12.52 -8.68 -3.97
CA PHE A 262 -11.06 -8.61 -4.12
C PHE A 262 -10.40 -7.64 -3.11
N ALA A 263 -11.16 -6.75 -2.50
CA ALA A 263 -10.64 -5.86 -1.44
C ALA A 263 -10.08 -6.64 -0.25
N GLY A 264 -10.66 -7.81 0.08
CA GLY A 264 -10.14 -8.68 1.14
C GLY A 264 -8.73 -9.22 0.85
N PHE A 265 -8.39 -9.47 -0.42
CA PHE A 265 -7.00 -9.78 -0.80
C PHE A 265 -6.06 -8.62 -0.47
N TRP A 266 -6.42 -7.38 -0.81
CA TRP A 266 -5.59 -6.22 -0.52
C TRP A 266 -5.50 -5.91 0.97
N LEU A 267 -6.56 -6.19 1.72
CA LEU A 267 -6.54 -6.08 3.17
C LEU A 267 -5.46 -7.01 3.77
N MET A 268 -5.43 -8.26 3.35
CA MET A 268 -4.41 -9.24 3.74
C MET A 268 -3.02 -8.84 3.20
N PHE A 269 -2.94 -8.42 1.94
CA PHE A 269 -1.70 -8.09 1.23
C PHE A 269 -0.91 -6.99 1.91
N TYR A 270 -1.58 -5.90 2.29
CA TYR A 270 -0.88 -4.74 2.85
C TYR A 270 -0.26 -5.01 4.22
N GLN A 271 -0.60 -6.12 4.87
CA GLN A 271 0.05 -6.50 6.13
C GLN A 271 1.54 -6.83 5.96
N LEU A 272 1.95 -7.21 4.75
CA LEU A 272 3.37 -7.35 4.40
C LEU A 272 4.15 -6.03 4.57
N PHE A 273 3.47 -4.89 4.42
CA PHE A 273 4.08 -3.56 4.47
C PHE A 273 3.67 -2.73 5.69
N ASP A 274 2.58 -3.07 6.38
CA ASP A 274 2.05 -2.31 7.50
C ASP A 274 2.42 -2.91 8.86
N ILE A 275 2.44 -4.25 8.97
CA ILE A 275 2.74 -4.98 10.21
C ILE A 275 4.05 -5.75 10.14
N LEU A 276 4.31 -6.47 9.05
CA LEU A 276 5.49 -7.33 8.97
C LEU A 276 6.80 -6.61 9.26
N PRO A 277 7.00 -5.32 8.89
CA PRO A 277 8.17 -4.57 9.30
C PRO A 277 8.38 -4.54 10.82
N ASN A 278 7.32 -4.21 11.57
CA ASN A 278 7.37 -4.21 13.03
C ASN A 278 7.55 -5.63 13.59
N PHE A 279 6.86 -6.61 13.00
CA PHE A 279 6.98 -8.01 13.44
C PHE A 279 8.39 -8.55 13.25
N ILE A 280 9.07 -8.18 12.15
CA ILE A 280 10.49 -8.57 11.93
C ILE A 280 11.38 -7.89 12.98
N ASP A 281 11.21 -6.61 13.22
CA ASP A 281 12.04 -5.84 14.16
C ASP A 281 11.84 -6.31 15.60
N ASP A 282 10.61 -6.65 15.99
CA ASP A 282 10.25 -7.11 17.32
C ASP A 282 10.64 -8.56 17.60
N TRP A 283 10.38 -9.47 16.66
CA TRP A 283 10.33 -10.91 16.96
C TRP A 283 11.36 -11.75 16.24
N ILE A 284 11.80 -11.38 15.05
CA ILE A 284 12.53 -12.27 14.14
C ILE A 284 14.05 -12.16 14.32
N ASP A 285 14.72 -13.32 14.35
CA ASP A 285 16.19 -13.39 14.31
C ASP A 285 16.69 -13.42 12.86
N THR A 286 17.24 -12.30 12.43
CA THR A 286 17.79 -12.14 11.07
C THR A 286 19.31 -12.09 11.02
N ARG A 287 20.01 -12.37 12.15
CA ARG A 287 21.47 -12.30 12.25
C ARG A 287 22.20 -13.25 11.29
N MET A 288 21.66 -14.45 11.11
CA MET A 288 22.22 -15.42 10.16
C MET A 288 22.18 -14.92 8.72
N ILE A 289 21.11 -14.22 8.35
CA ILE A 289 20.99 -13.60 7.01
C ILE A 289 21.95 -12.44 6.88
N ALA A 290 22.05 -11.58 7.89
CA ALA A 290 23.04 -10.49 7.91
C ALA A 290 24.48 -11.02 7.74
N THR A 291 24.82 -12.10 8.45
CA THR A 291 26.13 -12.76 8.34
C THR A 291 26.37 -13.33 6.95
N ALA A 292 25.36 -14.03 6.39
CA ALA A 292 25.47 -14.59 5.03
C ALA A 292 25.67 -13.50 3.97
N LEU A 293 24.90 -12.41 4.03
CA LEU A 293 25.05 -11.26 3.14
C LEU A 293 26.40 -10.58 3.34
N GLY A 294 26.85 -10.42 4.59
CA GLY A 294 28.16 -9.86 4.92
C GLY A 294 29.32 -10.65 4.32
N GLY A 295 29.17 -11.97 4.20
CA GLY A 295 30.14 -12.84 3.51
C GLY A 295 30.22 -12.58 1.99
N TRP A 296 29.15 -12.05 1.38
CA TRP A 296 29.09 -11.80 -0.07
C TRP A 296 29.48 -10.37 -0.46
N ILE A 297 28.97 -9.37 0.29
CA ILE A 297 29.16 -7.95 -0.06
C ILE A 297 30.06 -7.20 0.92
N GLY A 298 30.57 -7.88 1.96
CA GLY A 298 31.33 -7.30 3.06
C GLY A 298 30.44 -6.92 4.24
N ALA A 299 30.87 -7.28 5.46
CA ALA A 299 30.07 -7.05 6.68
C ALA A 299 29.72 -5.57 6.91
N GLY A 300 30.61 -4.63 6.56
CA GLY A 300 30.37 -3.19 6.69
C GLY A 300 29.38 -2.61 5.69
N ALA A 301 28.96 -3.37 4.67
CA ALA A 301 27.97 -2.97 3.68
C ALA A 301 26.55 -3.46 4.02
N VAL A 302 26.39 -4.28 5.08
CA VAL A 302 25.09 -4.82 5.50
C VAL A 302 24.55 -3.96 6.64
N PRO A 303 23.38 -3.28 6.47
CA PRO A 303 22.80 -2.49 7.55
C PRO A 303 22.22 -3.42 8.62
N THR A 304 22.68 -3.26 9.85
CA THR A 304 22.22 -4.06 10.99
C THR A 304 21.73 -3.20 12.14
N VAL A 305 20.76 -3.73 12.89
CA VAL A 305 20.13 -3.13 14.06
C VAL A 305 19.98 -4.17 15.18
N ASN A 306 19.62 -3.76 16.38
CA ASN A 306 19.21 -4.65 17.47
C ASN A 306 20.15 -5.85 17.69
N GLY A 307 21.46 -5.58 17.85
CA GLY A 307 22.45 -6.63 18.13
C GLY A 307 22.84 -7.50 16.92
N GLY A 308 22.83 -6.93 15.72
CA GLY A 308 23.33 -7.58 14.51
C GLY A 308 22.23 -8.16 13.59
N ASN A 309 20.97 -7.89 13.87
CA ASN A 309 19.88 -8.24 12.97
C ASN A 309 19.92 -7.41 11.69
N LEU A 310 19.64 -8.05 10.55
CA LEU A 310 19.43 -7.36 9.29
C LEU A 310 18.21 -6.44 9.39
N THR A 311 18.32 -5.23 8.85
CA THR A 311 17.19 -4.30 8.82
C THR A 311 15.99 -4.87 8.07
N GLN A 312 14.78 -4.64 8.56
CA GLN A 312 13.55 -5.17 7.97
C GLN A 312 13.32 -4.67 6.54
N GLU A 313 13.85 -3.51 6.18
CA GLU A 313 13.79 -2.94 4.82
C GLU A 313 14.42 -3.89 3.80
N TRP A 314 15.55 -4.48 4.15
CA TRP A 314 16.22 -5.44 3.27
C TRP A 314 15.50 -6.78 3.21
N MET A 315 14.90 -7.22 4.32
CA MET A 315 14.07 -8.43 4.35
C MET A 315 12.85 -8.30 3.44
N ILE A 316 12.07 -7.24 3.59
CA ILE A 316 10.84 -7.01 2.83
C ILE A 316 11.16 -6.74 1.35
N ASN A 317 12.28 -6.09 1.08
CA ASN A 317 12.71 -5.78 -0.29
C ASN A 317 12.99 -7.03 -1.14
N PHE A 318 13.14 -8.19 -0.52
CA PHE A 318 13.20 -9.48 -1.22
C PHE A 318 11.94 -9.74 -2.08
N ASN A 319 10.79 -9.24 -1.68
CA ASN A 319 9.57 -9.25 -2.50
C ASN A 319 9.80 -8.50 -3.84
N ALA A 320 10.28 -7.27 -3.79
CA ALA A 320 10.53 -6.47 -4.99
C ALA A 320 11.60 -7.11 -5.90
N LEU A 321 12.63 -7.72 -5.29
CA LEU A 321 13.65 -8.47 -6.01
C LEU A 321 13.05 -9.62 -6.81
N LEU A 322 12.26 -10.47 -6.16
CA LEU A 322 11.61 -11.61 -6.82
C LEU A 322 10.67 -11.18 -7.94
N ILE A 323 9.87 -10.14 -7.71
CA ILE A 323 8.97 -9.60 -8.74
C ILE A 323 9.79 -9.14 -9.96
N SER A 324 10.91 -8.44 -9.74
CA SER A 324 11.76 -7.96 -10.83
C SER A 324 12.29 -9.09 -11.72
N PHE A 325 12.58 -10.26 -11.14
CA PHE A 325 13.09 -11.41 -11.89
C PHE A 325 12.00 -12.30 -12.49
N PHE A 326 10.91 -12.53 -11.76
CA PHE A 326 9.93 -13.56 -12.11
C PHE A 326 8.62 -13.04 -12.69
N ALA A 327 8.35 -11.73 -12.69
CA ALA A 327 7.09 -11.18 -13.17
C ALA A 327 6.74 -11.61 -14.61
N PHE A 328 7.73 -11.65 -15.51
CA PHE A 328 7.54 -12.10 -16.90
C PHE A 328 7.12 -13.58 -16.99
N ALA A 329 7.83 -14.45 -16.27
CA ALA A 329 7.55 -15.87 -16.24
C ALA A 329 6.16 -16.14 -15.66
N MET A 330 5.82 -15.46 -14.57
CA MET A 330 4.51 -15.57 -13.92
C MET A 330 3.39 -15.02 -14.80
N GLY A 331 3.61 -13.90 -15.49
CA GLY A 331 2.67 -13.36 -16.49
C GLY A 331 2.37 -14.33 -17.62
N TYR A 332 3.41 -15.02 -18.13
CA TYR A 332 3.24 -16.06 -19.15
C TYR A 332 2.45 -17.27 -18.63
N LEU A 333 2.76 -17.75 -17.41
CA LEU A 333 2.06 -18.88 -16.80
C LEU A 333 0.59 -18.57 -16.52
N THR A 334 0.33 -17.43 -15.90
CA THR A 334 -1.05 -17.00 -15.58
C THR A 334 -1.86 -16.67 -16.82
N GLY A 335 -1.20 -16.28 -17.93
CA GLY A 335 -1.83 -16.07 -19.22
C GLY A 335 -2.53 -17.31 -19.80
N LYS A 336 -2.08 -18.51 -19.42
CA LYS A 336 -2.67 -19.78 -19.84
C LYS A 336 -3.91 -20.19 -19.03
N VAL A 337 -4.21 -19.48 -17.94
CA VAL A 337 -5.30 -19.77 -17.02
C VAL A 337 -6.36 -18.68 -17.11
N ARG A 338 -7.65 -19.03 -16.93
CA ARG A 338 -8.74 -18.05 -16.82
C ARG A 338 -8.43 -17.06 -15.69
N SER A 339 -8.65 -15.76 -15.92
CA SER A 339 -8.26 -14.69 -14.99
C SER A 339 -8.76 -14.92 -13.57
N LEU A 340 -10.04 -15.24 -13.37
CA LEU A 340 -10.60 -15.46 -12.04
C LEU A 340 -10.01 -16.68 -11.33
N ASN A 341 -9.69 -17.75 -12.08
CA ASN A 341 -9.03 -18.93 -11.50
C ASN A 341 -7.60 -18.63 -11.07
N ALA A 342 -6.84 -17.86 -11.87
CA ALA A 342 -5.50 -17.43 -11.49
C ALA A 342 -5.54 -16.53 -10.25
N ILE A 343 -6.52 -15.62 -10.15
CA ILE A 343 -6.74 -14.80 -8.96
C ILE A 343 -6.99 -15.67 -7.73
N ILE A 344 -7.88 -16.67 -7.82
CA ILE A 344 -8.18 -17.61 -6.72
C ILE A 344 -6.90 -18.32 -6.26
N ILE A 345 -6.11 -18.86 -7.19
CA ILE A 345 -4.84 -19.52 -6.87
C ILE A 345 -3.87 -18.55 -6.18
N GLY A 346 -3.72 -17.33 -6.72
CA GLY A 346 -2.83 -16.32 -6.13
C GLY A 346 -3.24 -15.92 -4.72
N ILE A 347 -4.54 -15.74 -4.45
CA ILE A 347 -5.04 -15.47 -3.10
C ILE A 347 -4.75 -16.64 -2.16
N ALA A 348 -4.99 -17.87 -2.58
CA ALA A 348 -4.73 -19.07 -1.77
C ALA A 348 -3.25 -19.18 -1.37
N VAL A 349 -2.34 -19.00 -2.34
CA VAL A 349 -0.88 -19.02 -2.07
C VAL A 349 -0.49 -17.90 -1.12
N SER A 350 -0.98 -16.68 -1.33
CA SER A 350 -0.71 -15.54 -0.44
C SER A 350 -1.27 -15.77 0.97
N ALA A 351 -2.46 -16.36 1.11
CA ALA A 351 -3.06 -16.64 2.42
C ALA A 351 -2.26 -17.68 3.22
N VAL A 352 -1.77 -18.72 2.55
CA VAL A 352 -0.87 -19.71 3.19
C VAL A 352 0.43 -19.05 3.64
N ALA A 353 1.03 -18.21 2.78
CA ALA A 353 2.27 -17.52 3.11
C ALA A 353 2.10 -16.57 4.30
N ILE A 354 1.01 -15.79 4.35
CA ILE A 354 0.70 -14.87 5.46
C ILE A 354 0.54 -15.64 6.78
N TYR A 355 -0.19 -16.73 6.79
CA TYR A 355 -0.32 -17.59 7.99
C TYR A 355 1.05 -18.07 8.47
N ALA A 356 1.84 -18.60 7.54
CA ALA A 356 3.14 -19.19 7.85
C ALA A 356 4.19 -18.17 8.34
N LEU A 357 4.00 -16.86 8.15
CA LEU A 357 4.84 -15.84 8.79
C LEU A 357 4.84 -15.94 10.32
N GLY A 358 3.76 -16.43 10.92
CA GLY A 358 3.64 -16.60 12.36
C GLY A 358 4.28 -17.88 12.94
N GLU A 359 4.68 -18.83 12.09
CA GLU A 359 5.06 -20.18 12.55
C GLU A 359 6.51 -20.27 13.08
N SER A 360 7.35 -19.23 12.86
CA SER A 360 8.74 -19.27 13.27
C SER A 360 9.33 -17.87 13.48
N MET A 361 10.28 -17.77 14.43
CA MET A 361 11.12 -16.58 14.64
C MET A 361 12.40 -16.60 13.77
N ASP A 362 12.59 -17.60 12.92
CA ASP A 362 13.76 -17.72 12.06
C ASP A 362 13.67 -16.83 10.82
N GLY A 363 14.70 -16.01 10.59
CA GLY A 363 14.72 -15.06 9.47
C GLY A 363 14.69 -15.72 8.09
N TRP A 364 15.30 -16.92 7.90
CA TRP A 364 15.24 -17.64 6.63
C TRP A 364 13.84 -18.15 6.33
N TRP A 365 13.11 -18.58 7.38
CA TRP A 365 11.70 -18.95 7.25
C TRP A 365 10.87 -17.75 6.78
N ILE A 366 11.04 -16.60 7.42
CA ILE A 366 10.32 -15.37 7.02
C ILE A 366 10.65 -15.00 5.57
N LEU A 367 11.92 -15.08 5.18
CA LEU A 367 12.35 -14.78 3.81
C LEU A 367 11.71 -15.74 2.79
N ALA A 368 11.63 -17.04 3.13
CA ALA A 368 10.94 -18.03 2.31
C ALA A 368 9.43 -17.73 2.18
N MET A 369 8.77 -17.29 3.26
CA MET A 369 7.35 -16.93 3.24
C MET A 369 7.08 -15.63 2.49
N ILE A 370 7.95 -14.63 2.59
CA ILE A 370 7.92 -13.45 1.72
C ILE A 370 8.04 -13.87 0.24
N GLY A 371 8.93 -14.82 -0.05
CA GLY A 371 9.08 -15.39 -1.39
C GLY A 371 7.80 -16.07 -1.89
N LEU A 372 7.21 -16.94 -1.09
CA LEU A 372 5.95 -17.62 -1.42
C LEU A 372 4.83 -16.61 -1.64
N PHE A 373 4.73 -15.60 -0.77
CA PHE A 373 3.78 -14.50 -0.91
C PHE A 373 3.95 -13.75 -2.23
N SER A 374 5.19 -13.47 -2.63
CA SER A 374 5.51 -12.79 -3.89
C SER A 374 5.00 -13.55 -5.11
N PHE A 375 5.06 -14.89 -5.11
CA PHE A 375 4.48 -15.71 -6.18
C PHE A 375 2.95 -15.63 -6.20
N GLY A 376 2.31 -15.62 -5.03
CA GLY A 376 0.86 -15.39 -4.91
C GLY A 376 0.46 -14.01 -5.46
N GLU A 377 1.21 -12.98 -5.09
CA GLU A 377 1.02 -11.61 -5.57
C GLU A 377 1.14 -11.51 -7.09
N MET A 378 2.23 -12.01 -7.67
CA MET A 378 2.46 -12.00 -9.12
C MET A 378 1.38 -12.76 -9.90
N THR A 379 0.71 -13.70 -9.24
CA THR A 379 -0.39 -14.47 -9.82
C THR A 379 -1.71 -13.70 -9.78
N ALA A 380 -2.04 -13.04 -8.65
CA ALA A 380 -3.33 -12.37 -8.45
C ALA A 380 -3.35 -10.93 -8.97
N SER A 381 -2.34 -10.12 -8.64
CA SER A 381 -2.37 -8.66 -8.83
C SER A 381 -2.33 -8.23 -10.31
N PRO A 382 -1.43 -8.70 -11.18
CA PRO A 382 -1.49 -8.36 -12.61
C PRO A 382 -2.72 -8.95 -13.30
N THR A 383 -3.17 -10.11 -12.85
CA THR A 383 -4.34 -10.80 -13.43
C THR A 383 -5.64 -10.04 -13.16
N LYS A 384 -5.74 -9.31 -12.03
CA LYS A 384 -6.85 -8.39 -11.76
C LYS A 384 -6.99 -7.34 -12.85
N MET A 385 -5.88 -6.74 -13.29
CA MET A 385 -5.92 -5.73 -14.37
C MET A 385 -6.43 -6.33 -15.67
N ARG A 386 -5.93 -7.53 -16.04
CA ARG A 386 -6.40 -8.27 -17.20
C ARG A 386 -7.90 -8.57 -17.12
N TYR A 387 -8.40 -8.99 -15.94
CA TYR A 387 -9.82 -9.25 -15.75
C TYR A 387 -10.66 -7.99 -15.90
N LEU A 388 -10.29 -6.88 -15.26
CA LEU A 388 -11.03 -5.62 -15.36
C LEU A 388 -11.05 -5.07 -16.79
N ALA A 389 -9.95 -5.19 -17.53
CA ALA A 389 -9.93 -4.84 -18.94
C ALA A 389 -10.90 -5.70 -19.77
N SER A 390 -11.03 -7.00 -19.44
CA SER A 390 -11.91 -7.92 -20.18
C SER A 390 -13.42 -7.69 -19.96
N ILE A 391 -13.81 -7.11 -18.84
CA ILE A 391 -15.21 -6.80 -18.53
C ILE A 391 -15.58 -5.34 -18.83
N ALA A 392 -14.62 -4.53 -19.26
CA ALA A 392 -14.87 -3.14 -19.62
C ALA A 392 -15.74 -3.05 -20.88
N PRO A 393 -16.80 -2.22 -20.88
CA PRO A 393 -17.54 -1.91 -22.09
C PRO A 393 -16.62 -1.25 -23.15
N PRO A 394 -16.86 -1.47 -24.45
CA PRO A 394 -16.07 -0.84 -25.50
C PRO A 394 -15.99 0.69 -25.34
N GLY A 395 -14.77 1.22 -25.38
CA GLY A 395 -14.48 2.66 -25.20
C GLY A 395 -14.44 3.14 -23.75
N LYS A 396 -14.60 2.25 -22.75
CA LYS A 396 -14.49 2.57 -21.31
C LYS A 396 -13.33 1.83 -20.62
N GLU A 397 -12.42 1.25 -21.39
CA GLU A 397 -11.30 0.47 -20.87
C GLU A 397 -10.43 1.31 -19.91
N GLY A 398 -10.12 2.56 -20.28
CA GLY A 398 -9.35 3.48 -19.44
C GLY A 398 -10.02 3.78 -18.10
N LEU A 399 -11.36 3.96 -18.10
CA LEU A 399 -12.13 4.17 -16.88
C LEU A 399 -12.08 2.94 -15.96
N TYR A 400 -12.22 1.73 -16.51
CA TYR A 400 -12.14 0.48 -15.76
C TYR A 400 -10.74 0.23 -15.19
N MET A 401 -9.69 0.64 -15.90
CA MET A 401 -8.33 0.62 -15.38
C MET A 401 -8.15 1.60 -14.21
N GLY A 402 -8.84 2.73 -14.22
CA GLY A 402 -8.90 3.64 -13.06
C GLY A 402 -9.51 2.99 -11.82
N TYR A 403 -10.54 2.15 -11.99
CA TYR A 403 -11.20 1.45 -10.89
C TYR A 403 -10.34 0.35 -10.22
N VAL A 404 -9.23 -0.07 -10.83
CA VAL A 404 -8.26 -1.00 -10.22
C VAL A 404 -7.82 -0.52 -8.83
N ASN A 405 -7.63 0.80 -8.67
CA ASN A 405 -7.15 1.39 -7.43
C ASN A 405 -8.20 1.34 -6.30
N PHE A 406 -9.50 1.24 -6.60
CA PHE A 406 -10.53 1.15 -5.56
C PHE A 406 -10.45 -0.13 -4.75
N THR A 407 -10.13 -1.25 -5.40
CA THR A 407 -9.93 -2.52 -4.69
C THR A 407 -8.82 -2.38 -3.66
N VAL A 408 -7.75 -1.67 -4.03
CA VAL A 408 -6.59 -1.37 -3.16
C VAL A 408 -7.02 -0.44 -2.03
N GLY A 409 -7.62 0.70 -2.36
CA GLY A 409 -7.99 1.73 -1.37
C GLY A 409 -8.91 1.21 -0.27
N ILE A 410 -9.93 0.44 -0.64
CA ILE A 410 -10.87 -0.15 0.32
C ILE A 410 -10.15 -1.19 1.19
N GLY A 411 -9.44 -2.14 0.57
CA GLY A 411 -8.79 -3.22 1.30
C GLY A 411 -7.68 -2.71 2.22
N TRP A 412 -6.79 -1.88 1.71
CA TRP A 412 -5.69 -1.31 2.48
C TRP A 412 -6.21 -0.44 3.63
N SER A 413 -7.17 0.45 3.38
CA SER A 413 -7.72 1.34 4.42
C SER A 413 -8.35 0.56 5.59
N ILE A 414 -9.19 -0.43 5.30
CA ILE A 414 -9.81 -1.25 6.35
C ILE A 414 -8.74 -2.11 7.04
N GLY A 415 -7.81 -2.67 6.27
CA GLY A 415 -6.75 -3.52 6.77
C GLY A 415 -5.84 -2.80 7.75
N SER A 416 -5.48 -1.55 7.48
CA SER A 416 -4.60 -0.76 8.36
C SER A 416 -5.22 -0.45 9.72
N ILE A 417 -6.56 -0.24 9.79
CA ILE A 417 -7.25 -0.04 11.06
C ILE A 417 -7.22 -1.33 11.90
N ILE A 418 -7.66 -2.43 11.29
CA ILE A 418 -7.68 -3.75 11.97
C ILE A 418 -6.27 -4.11 12.43
N ALA A 419 -5.29 -3.91 11.57
CA ALA A 419 -3.89 -4.18 11.83
C ALA A 419 -3.34 -3.34 13.00
N GLY A 420 -3.65 -2.05 13.02
CA GLY A 420 -3.24 -1.15 14.08
C GLY A 420 -3.79 -1.58 15.45
N GLU A 421 -5.08 -1.89 15.54
CA GLU A 421 -5.72 -2.36 16.77
C GLU A 421 -5.13 -3.70 17.23
N MET A 422 -5.02 -4.68 16.33
CA MET A 422 -4.52 -6.01 16.68
C MET A 422 -3.04 -5.99 17.11
N TYR A 423 -2.21 -5.22 16.42
CA TYR A 423 -0.79 -5.14 16.76
C TYR A 423 -0.56 -4.38 18.05
N GLN A 424 -1.32 -3.30 18.30
CA GLN A 424 -1.23 -2.54 19.55
C GLN A 424 -1.47 -3.42 20.77
N GLU A 425 -2.45 -4.32 20.70
CA GLU A 425 -2.85 -5.12 21.87
C GLU A 425 -2.11 -6.45 21.99
N GLY A 426 -1.80 -7.07 20.86
CA GLY A 426 -1.29 -8.44 20.81
C GLY A 426 0.05 -8.65 20.10
N GLY A 427 0.60 -7.64 19.43
CA GLY A 427 1.81 -7.75 18.63
C GLY A 427 3.00 -6.93 19.12
N ASP A 428 2.76 -5.76 19.72
CA ASP A 428 3.81 -4.84 20.15
C ASP A 428 4.59 -5.42 21.34
N LYS A 429 5.86 -5.70 21.11
CA LYS A 429 6.76 -6.30 22.10
C LYS A 429 6.83 -5.50 23.41
N ILE A 430 6.83 -4.17 23.34
CA ILE A 430 6.95 -3.30 24.52
C ILE A 430 5.64 -3.31 25.31
N VAL A 431 4.49 -3.31 24.64
CA VAL A 431 3.18 -3.42 25.30
C VAL A 431 3.05 -4.77 26.00
N LEU A 432 3.47 -5.86 25.34
CA LEU A 432 3.45 -7.19 25.94
C LEU A 432 4.44 -7.32 27.11
N ALA A 433 5.62 -6.69 27.01
CA ALA A 433 6.59 -6.65 28.11
C ALA A 433 6.03 -5.93 29.34
N ARG A 434 5.37 -4.77 29.15
CA ARG A 434 4.68 -4.05 30.24
C ARG A 434 3.62 -4.94 30.91
N ARG A 435 2.78 -5.56 30.11
CA ARG A 435 1.73 -6.49 30.59
C ARG A 435 2.34 -7.63 31.40
N PHE A 436 3.41 -8.24 30.92
CA PHE A 436 4.07 -9.34 31.61
C PHE A 436 4.67 -8.88 32.95
N LEU A 437 5.34 -7.73 33.00
CA LEU A 437 5.94 -7.18 34.22
C LEU A 437 4.89 -6.96 35.29
N ILE A 438 3.70 -6.49 34.93
CA ILE A 438 2.60 -6.26 35.89
C ILE A 438 1.94 -7.60 36.28
N ASP A 439 1.55 -8.42 35.34
CA ASP A 439 0.71 -9.59 35.58
C ASP A 439 1.50 -10.78 36.15
N LYS A 440 2.75 -10.95 35.71
CA LYS A 440 3.58 -12.12 36.03
C LYS A 440 4.92 -11.76 36.66
N GLY A 441 5.45 -10.59 36.38
CA GLY A 441 6.73 -10.10 36.90
C GLY A 441 6.67 -9.51 38.30
N GLY A 442 5.48 -9.39 38.91
CA GLY A 442 5.27 -8.90 40.26
C GLY A 442 5.60 -7.41 40.46
N GLN A 443 5.67 -6.65 39.35
CA GLN A 443 5.96 -5.21 39.40
C GLN A 443 4.67 -4.39 39.56
N SER A 444 4.73 -3.25 40.25
CA SER A 444 3.55 -2.38 40.36
C SER A 444 3.21 -1.71 39.04
N ALA A 445 1.92 -1.62 38.72
CA ALA A 445 1.46 -0.95 37.52
C ALA A 445 1.91 0.51 37.43
N GLU A 446 1.96 1.21 38.57
CA GLU A 446 2.42 2.60 38.67
C GLU A 446 3.88 2.74 38.20
N MET A 447 4.77 1.85 38.69
CA MET A 447 6.17 1.85 38.32
C MET A 447 6.38 1.49 36.83
N VAL A 448 5.71 0.44 36.35
CA VAL A 448 5.87 -0.02 34.95
C VAL A 448 5.32 0.99 33.94
N ASN A 449 4.19 1.63 34.28
CA ASN A 449 3.59 2.66 33.41
C ASN A 449 4.37 3.98 33.46
N GLY A 450 5.16 4.22 34.49
CA GLY A 450 6.06 5.37 34.57
C GLY A 450 7.34 5.24 33.75
N LEU A 451 7.69 4.05 33.26
CA LEU A 451 8.86 3.85 32.39
C LEU A 451 8.62 4.48 31.03
N SER A 452 9.64 5.08 30.41
CA SER A 452 9.59 5.45 29.00
C SER A 452 9.54 4.19 28.10
N ARG A 453 9.21 4.37 26.82
CA ARG A 453 9.14 3.24 25.87
C ARG A 453 10.49 2.54 25.74
N GLY A 454 11.59 3.32 25.72
CA GLY A 454 12.96 2.78 25.63
C GLY A 454 13.45 2.07 26.90
N GLU A 455 12.88 2.38 28.07
CA GLU A 455 13.30 1.78 29.35
C GLU A 455 12.67 0.42 29.66
N VAL A 456 11.54 0.07 29.00
CA VAL A 456 10.75 -1.13 29.35
C VAL A 456 11.53 -2.43 29.13
N LEU A 457 12.17 -2.57 27.98
CA LEU A 457 12.88 -3.83 27.63
C LEU A 457 14.12 -4.03 28.50
N PRO A 458 15.01 -3.03 28.72
CA PRO A 458 16.12 -3.15 29.66
C PRO A 458 15.66 -3.46 31.09
N PHE A 459 14.55 -2.87 31.52
CA PHE A 459 13.99 -3.16 32.84
C PHE A 459 13.47 -4.60 32.93
N PHE A 460 12.79 -5.09 31.89
CA PHE A 460 12.34 -6.49 31.81
C PHE A 460 13.51 -7.47 31.91
N GLU A 461 14.56 -7.27 31.11
CA GLU A 461 15.77 -8.10 31.11
C GLU A 461 16.40 -8.18 32.49
N LYS A 462 16.49 -7.05 33.17
CA LYS A 462 17.02 -6.97 34.54
C LYS A 462 16.14 -7.72 35.56
N VAL A 463 14.83 -7.51 35.53
CA VAL A 463 13.88 -8.13 36.47
C VAL A 463 13.79 -9.63 36.30
N GLN A 464 13.75 -10.10 35.05
CA GLN A 464 13.63 -11.52 34.73
C GLN A 464 14.98 -12.23 34.60
N SER A 465 16.11 -11.50 34.69
CA SER A 465 17.47 -12.04 34.53
C SER A 465 17.65 -12.80 33.21
N VAL A 466 17.12 -12.27 32.12
CA VAL A 466 17.21 -12.81 30.76
C VAL A 466 17.89 -11.81 29.83
N ASP A 467 18.42 -12.29 28.72
CA ASP A 467 18.89 -11.42 27.65
C ASP A 467 17.76 -11.04 26.68
N ALA A 468 18.05 -10.21 25.70
CA ALA A 468 17.08 -9.74 24.70
C ALA A 468 16.41 -10.88 23.93
N TRP A 469 17.08 -12.02 23.75
CA TRP A 469 16.50 -13.18 23.09
C TRP A 469 15.57 -13.96 24.03
N GLY A 470 16.01 -14.23 25.26
CA GLY A 470 15.18 -14.84 26.30
C GLY A 470 13.90 -14.04 26.60
N LEU A 471 13.97 -12.70 26.52
CA LEU A 471 12.80 -11.83 26.59
C LEU A 471 11.82 -12.13 25.46
N ARG A 472 12.31 -12.21 24.20
CA ARG A 472 11.47 -12.53 23.03
C ARG A 472 10.81 -13.91 23.18
N GLU A 473 11.56 -14.93 23.54
CA GLU A 473 11.02 -16.30 23.75
C GLU A 473 9.97 -16.35 24.86
N THR A 474 10.19 -15.63 25.96
CA THR A 474 9.26 -15.56 27.07
C THR A 474 7.94 -14.92 26.66
N LEU A 475 7.99 -13.80 25.96
CA LEU A 475 6.79 -13.10 25.50
C LEU A 475 6.09 -13.85 24.36
N TRP A 476 6.84 -14.43 23.44
CA TRP A 476 6.32 -15.25 22.33
C TRP A 476 5.50 -16.43 22.82
N SER A 477 6.04 -17.20 23.76
CA SER A 477 5.35 -18.36 24.33
C SER A 477 4.19 -17.98 25.27
N THR A 478 4.21 -16.78 25.83
CA THR A 478 3.19 -16.32 26.81
C THR A 478 1.99 -15.69 26.14
N TYR A 479 2.19 -14.90 25.08
CA TYR A 479 1.16 -14.04 24.49
C TYR A 479 0.86 -14.34 23.03
N GLU A 480 1.60 -15.25 22.40
CA GLU A 480 1.39 -15.70 21.01
C GLU A 480 1.21 -14.55 20.02
N PRO A 481 2.16 -13.56 19.93
CA PRO A 481 2.02 -12.39 19.07
C PRO A 481 1.84 -12.74 17.59
N TYR A 482 2.16 -13.97 17.22
CA TYR A 482 1.99 -14.51 15.87
C TYR A 482 0.53 -14.87 15.53
N ALA A 483 -0.36 -15.01 16.52
CA ALA A 483 -1.74 -15.45 16.29
C ALA A 483 -2.52 -14.52 15.35
N MET A 484 -2.14 -13.24 15.27
CA MET A 484 -2.75 -12.27 14.37
C MET A 484 -2.67 -12.66 12.90
N TRP A 485 -1.62 -13.37 12.47
CA TRP A 485 -1.46 -13.79 11.08
C TRP A 485 -2.58 -14.72 10.61
N SER A 486 -3.14 -15.51 11.53
CA SER A 486 -4.29 -16.36 11.24
C SER A 486 -5.53 -15.57 10.85
N VAL A 487 -5.75 -14.40 11.46
CA VAL A 487 -6.89 -13.52 11.13
C VAL A 487 -6.79 -13.01 9.70
N PHE A 488 -5.60 -12.53 9.30
CA PHE A 488 -5.38 -12.07 7.93
C PHE A 488 -5.46 -13.20 6.91
N MET A 489 -5.00 -14.41 7.24
CA MET A 489 -5.23 -15.61 6.43
C MET A 489 -6.73 -15.85 6.21
N TRP A 490 -7.55 -15.85 7.27
CA TRP A 490 -8.98 -16.08 7.14
C TRP A 490 -9.69 -15.02 6.31
N ILE A 491 -9.26 -13.74 6.40
CA ILE A 491 -9.76 -12.67 5.54
C ILE A 491 -9.38 -12.94 4.07
N GLY A 492 -8.14 -13.35 3.80
CA GLY A 492 -7.71 -13.76 2.46
C GLY A 492 -8.52 -14.94 1.91
N LEU A 493 -8.74 -15.98 2.72
CA LEU A 493 -9.58 -17.13 2.34
C LEU A 493 -11.05 -16.71 2.14
N GLY A 494 -11.57 -15.79 2.94
CA GLY A 494 -12.90 -15.20 2.74
C GLY A 494 -12.99 -14.48 1.39
N SER A 495 -11.96 -13.70 1.04
CA SER A 495 -11.85 -13.07 -0.29
C SER A 495 -11.81 -14.10 -1.41
N MET A 496 -11.05 -15.17 -1.24
CA MET A 496 -10.99 -16.29 -2.20
C MET A 496 -12.37 -16.90 -2.43
N VAL A 497 -13.09 -17.22 -1.36
CA VAL A 497 -14.45 -17.79 -1.43
C VAL A 497 -15.40 -16.80 -2.11
N ALA A 498 -15.33 -15.52 -1.78
CA ALA A 498 -16.14 -14.47 -2.41
C ALA A 498 -15.87 -14.39 -3.93
N ILE A 499 -14.61 -14.47 -4.37
CA ILE A 499 -14.25 -14.53 -5.81
C ILE A 499 -14.73 -15.83 -6.46
N MET A 500 -14.70 -16.97 -5.76
CA MET A 500 -15.25 -18.23 -6.28
C MET A 500 -16.76 -18.12 -6.53
N ILE A 501 -17.51 -17.56 -5.55
CA ILE A 501 -18.95 -17.30 -5.69
C ILE A 501 -19.21 -16.33 -6.85
N TYR A 502 -18.45 -15.24 -6.90
CA TYR A 502 -18.53 -14.25 -7.97
C TYR A 502 -18.31 -14.89 -9.34
N ASN A 503 -17.26 -15.72 -9.49
CA ASN A 503 -16.96 -16.44 -10.74
C ASN A 503 -18.14 -17.34 -11.17
N LYS A 504 -18.72 -18.08 -10.24
CA LYS A 504 -19.89 -18.95 -10.52
C LYS A 504 -21.11 -18.14 -10.98
N VAL A 505 -21.42 -17.05 -10.26
CA VAL A 505 -22.58 -16.19 -10.54
C VAL A 505 -22.43 -15.48 -11.90
N THR A 506 -21.26 -14.91 -12.19
CA THR A 506 -21.02 -14.22 -13.47
C THR A 506 -20.99 -15.18 -14.65
N THR A 507 -20.45 -16.38 -14.49
CA THR A 507 -20.48 -17.41 -15.54
C THR A 507 -21.91 -17.85 -15.84
N ALA A 508 -22.76 -18.02 -14.82
CA ALA A 508 -24.17 -18.32 -15.02
C ALA A 508 -24.94 -17.17 -15.68
N ALA A 509 -24.63 -15.92 -15.29
CA ALA A 509 -25.24 -14.74 -15.88
C ALA A 509 -24.84 -14.52 -17.35
N ASP A 510 -23.63 -14.91 -17.73
CA ASP A 510 -23.16 -14.85 -19.12
C ASP A 510 -23.81 -15.94 -19.99
N ALA A 511 -24.16 -17.08 -19.40
CA ALA A 511 -24.86 -18.18 -20.09
C ALA A 511 -26.37 -17.93 -20.24
N ASP A 512 -26.96 -17.14 -19.34
CA ASP A 512 -28.39 -16.81 -19.28
C ASP A 512 -28.59 -15.30 -19.14
N GLU A 513 -28.95 -14.63 -20.23
CA GLU A 513 -29.21 -13.18 -20.28
C GLU A 513 -30.31 -12.73 -19.30
N GLY A 514 -31.24 -13.62 -18.97
CA GLY A 514 -32.32 -13.39 -17.99
C GLY A 514 -31.91 -13.60 -16.53
N HIS A 515 -30.66 -13.99 -16.25
CA HIS A 515 -30.21 -14.27 -14.89
C HIS A 515 -30.41 -13.09 -13.96
N SER A 516 -30.85 -13.35 -12.73
CA SER A 516 -31.23 -12.32 -11.74
C SER A 516 -30.08 -11.35 -11.39
N PHE A 517 -28.83 -11.78 -11.52
CA PHE A 517 -27.67 -10.90 -11.32
C PHE A 517 -27.59 -9.81 -12.40
N ASN A 518 -27.89 -10.12 -13.66
CA ASN A 518 -27.92 -9.12 -14.74
C ASN A 518 -29.11 -8.18 -14.63
N THR A 519 -30.31 -8.71 -14.26
CA THR A 519 -31.55 -7.93 -14.22
C THR A 519 -31.77 -7.18 -12.91
N LYS A 520 -31.35 -7.78 -11.75
CA LYS A 520 -31.55 -7.22 -10.40
C LYS A 520 -30.26 -6.80 -9.73
N GLY A 521 -29.13 -6.81 -10.43
CA GLY A 521 -27.79 -6.56 -9.84
C GLY A 521 -27.70 -5.26 -9.05
N HIS A 522 -28.30 -4.16 -9.53
CA HIS A 522 -28.31 -2.88 -8.81
C HIS A 522 -29.08 -2.93 -7.49
N VAL A 523 -30.09 -3.80 -7.36
CA VAL A 523 -30.79 -4.01 -6.08
C VAL A 523 -29.85 -4.72 -5.11
N TYR A 524 -29.13 -5.74 -5.56
CA TYR A 524 -28.14 -6.45 -4.74
C TYR A 524 -27.00 -5.54 -4.29
N VAL A 525 -26.55 -4.61 -5.15
CA VAL A 525 -25.55 -3.59 -4.77
C VAL A 525 -26.06 -2.76 -3.61
N ARG A 526 -27.31 -2.28 -3.64
CA ARG A 526 -27.92 -1.50 -2.55
C ARG A 526 -28.05 -2.33 -1.28
N MET A 527 -28.50 -3.59 -1.41
CA MET A 527 -28.64 -4.52 -0.28
C MET A 527 -27.31 -4.81 0.41
N ALA A 528 -26.19 -4.80 -0.31
CA ALA A 528 -24.85 -4.96 0.26
C ALA A 528 -24.32 -3.64 0.84
N LEU A 529 -24.48 -2.54 0.12
CA LEU A 529 -23.85 -1.27 0.42
C LEU A 529 -24.45 -0.55 1.62
N VAL A 530 -25.79 -0.61 1.78
CA VAL A 530 -26.48 0.04 2.91
C VAL A 530 -26.05 -0.53 4.26
N PRO A 531 -26.03 -1.86 4.49
CA PRO A 531 -25.50 -2.42 5.73
C PRO A 531 -24.03 -2.07 5.99
N ILE A 532 -23.19 -2.05 4.95
CA ILE A 532 -21.77 -1.64 5.08
C ILE A 532 -21.68 -0.19 5.57
N ALA A 533 -22.41 0.73 4.94
CA ALA A 533 -22.44 2.15 5.34
C ALA A 533 -22.93 2.31 6.79
N LEU A 534 -24.00 1.62 7.16
CA LEU A 534 -24.54 1.64 8.52
C LEU A 534 -23.54 1.07 9.55
N ALA A 535 -22.82 0.01 9.20
CA ALA A 535 -21.81 -0.58 10.08
C ALA A 535 -20.66 0.41 10.38
N PHE A 536 -20.16 1.12 9.37
CA PHE A 536 -19.14 2.15 9.57
C PHE A 536 -19.67 3.39 10.31
N CYS A 537 -20.91 3.81 10.06
CA CYS A 537 -21.55 4.87 10.83
C CYS A 537 -21.70 4.48 12.31
N TRP A 538 -22.13 3.24 12.56
CA TRP A 538 -22.23 2.72 13.92
C TRP A 538 -20.84 2.61 14.59
N ALA A 539 -19.84 2.10 13.91
CA ALA A 539 -18.48 2.01 14.43
C ALA A 539 -17.89 3.39 14.76
N THR A 540 -18.18 4.41 13.94
CA THR A 540 -17.82 5.82 14.23
C THR A 540 -18.51 6.31 15.50
N TRP A 541 -19.81 6.09 15.59
CA TRP A 541 -20.59 6.48 16.76
C TRP A 541 -20.12 5.76 18.03
N ASP A 542 -19.87 4.47 17.95
CA ASP A 542 -19.37 3.66 19.07
C ASP A 542 -18.02 4.20 19.59
N LYS A 543 -17.05 4.43 18.70
CA LYS A 543 -15.74 4.98 19.08
C LYS A 543 -15.86 6.35 19.77
N LEU A 544 -16.65 7.26 19.21
CA LEU A 544 -16.75 8.64 19.71
C LEU A 544 -17.60 8.76 20.99
N PHE A 545 -18.76 8.07 21.05
CA PHE A 545 -19.77 8.31 22.08
C PHE A 545 -19.88 7.20 23.13
N VAL A 546 -19.54 5.94 22.78
CA VAL A 546 -19.56 4.81 23.72
C VAL A 546 -18.20 4.62 24.37
N GLN A 547 -17.13 4.57 23.55
CA GLN A 547 -15.77 4.39 24.04
C GLN A 547 -15.11 5.69 24.49
N GLY A 548 -15.67 6.85 24.15
CA GLY A 548 -15.12 8.16 24.51
C GLY A 548 -13.75 8.43 23.89
N LYS A 549 -13.45 7.83 22.73
CA LYS A 549 -12.19 8.03 22.01
C LYS A 549 -12.13 9.43 21.41
N GLU A 550 -10.94 9.96 21.26
CA GLU A 550 -10.72 11.22 20.57
C GLU A 550 -11.05 11.10 19.08
N PHE A 551 -11.37 12.24 18.45
CA PHE A 551 -11.70 12.28 17.02
C PHE A 551 -10.59 11.69 16.14
N GLN A 552 -9.32 11.86 16.53
CA GLN A 552 -8.17 11.31 15.81
C GLN A 552 -8.23 9.77 15.71
N ASP A 553 -8.64 9.10 16.79
CA ASP A 553 -8.78 7.63 16.83
C ASP A 553 -9.97 7.12 16.01
N ALA A 554 -10.99 7.94 15.85
CA ALA A 554 -12.17 7.63 15.06
C ALA A 554 -12.08 8.10 13.59
N LEU A 555 -11.08 8.92 13.25
CA LEU A 555 -10.99 9.62 11.95
C LEU A 555 -11.05 8.65 10.76
N ALA A 556 -10.27 7.59 10.79
CA ALA A 556 -10.23 6.63 9.68
C ALA A 556 -11.58 5.93 9.45
N VAL A 557 -12.24 5.50 10.52
CA VAL A 557 -13.57 4.88 10.46
C VAL A 557 -14.62 5.89 10.00
N SER A 558 -14.50 7.16 10.44
CA SER A 558 -15.38 8.26 10.03
C SER A 558 -15.29 8.55 8.55
N VAL A 559 -14.06 8.58 7.99
CA VAL A 559 -13.84 8.79 6.55
C VAL A 559 -14.46 7.65 5.74
N GLN A 560 -14.32 6.41 6.21
CA GLN A 560 -14.95 5.24 5.58
C GLN A 560 -16.48 5.31 5.66
N ALA A 561 -17.04 5.74 6.80
CA ALA A 561 -18.49 5.96 6.95
C ALA A 561 -19.01 6.98 5.93
N VAL A 562 -18.32 8.10 5.76
CA VAL A 562 -18.67 9.12 4.76
C VAL A 562 -18.58 8.53 3.34
N MET A 563 -17.51 7.83 3.01
CA MET A 563 -17.30 7.22 1.69
C MET A 563 -18.42 6.23 1.34
N PHE A 564 -18.69 5.25 2.20
CA PHE A 564 -19.73 4.24 1.94
C PHE A 564 -21.14 4.84 1.97
N SER A 565 -21.40 5.86 2.79
CA SER A 565 -22.66 6.59 2.81
C SER A 565 -22.89 7.36 1.50
N LEU A 566 -21.84 8.01 0.97
CA LEU A 566 -21.90 8.68 -0.32
C LEU A 566 -22.17 7.69 -1.46
N MET A 567 -21.48 6.55 -1.47
CA MET A 567 -21.71 5.48 -2.44
C MET A 567 -23.16 4.94 -2.33
N ALA A 568 -23.66 4.73 -1.12
CA ALA A 568 -25.05 4.32 -0.89
C ALA A 568 -26.02 5.35 -1.45
N PHE A 569 -25.84 6.63 -1.12
CA PHE A 569 -26.66 7.72 -1.65
C PHE A 569 -26.66 7.75 -3.19
N VAL A 570 -25.49 7.71 -3.82
CA VAL A 570 -25.36 7.70 -5.28
C VAL A 570 -26.06 6.49 -5.90
N SER A 571 -26.09 5.33 -5.23
CA SER A 571 -26.79 4.14 -5.71
C SER A 571 -28.31 4.33 -5.87
N PHE A 572 -28.90 5.26 -5.14
CA PHE A 572 -30.33 5.61 -5.22
C PHE A 572 -30.63 6.74 -6.22
N THR A 573 -29.62 7.50 -6.65
CA THR A 573 -29.84 8.57 -7.62
C THR A 573 -30.14 7.99 -8.99
N ARG A 574 -31.22 8.46 -9.63
CA ARG A 574 -31.58 8.01 -10.99
C ARG A 574 -30.50 8.46 -11.99
N ARG A 575 -30.18 7.60 -12.97
CA ARG A 575 -29.44 8.04 -14.16
C ARG A 575 -30.31 9.12 -14.82
N ARG A 576 -29.82 10.35 -14.94
CA ARG A 576 -30.42 11.28 -15.93
C ARG A 576 -30.09 10.66 -17.29
N ALA A 577 -31.15 10.32 -18.02
CA ALA A 577 -31.06 9.70 -19.35
C ALA A 577 -30.41 10.64 -20.36
#